data_eea11a7b4ed5ef204fffc69c846154f4
#
_entry.id   eea11a7b4ed5ef204fffc69c846154f4
#
_cell.length_a   1.000
_cell.length_b   1.000
_cell.length_c   1.000
_cell.angle_alpha   90.00
_cell.angle_beta   90.00
_cell.angle_gamma   90.00
#
_symmetry.space_group_name_H-M   'P 1'
#
loop_
_entity.id
_entity.type
_entity.pdbx_description
1 polymer ?
#
loop_
_entity_poly.entity_id
_entity_poly.type
_entity_poly.pdbx_seq_one_letter_code
_entity_poly.pdbx_strand_id
1 'polypeptide(L)'
;MKPFTFYDIYYTPLKELDDKHAGKFFRMICDFLDGKQVTIDAENDAEISSEFELYWESISSDLEAYRKSAGKSCGLDKRYKHFPFLPFYQKAFTYLSDSEGGTFVKMIGAYMFENKAPTKADGDAFKYFNICKRKLDESKQRMQNGAKGGRPKKNKNPPQEGHVPEKCDTFARKENGNHS
;
A
#
# COMPACT_ATOMS: atom_id res chain seq x y z
N MET A 1 3.84 -4.67 15.84
CA MET A 1 3.94 -4.62 14.36
C MET A 1 3.15 -3.44 13.84
N LYS A 2 3.75 -2.62 12.98
CA LYS A 2 3.11 -1.46 12.32
C LYS A 2 2.53 -1.89 10.97
N PRO A 3 1.50 -1.23 10.44
CA PRO A 3 1.05 -1.47 9.08
C PRO A 3 2.17 -1.10 8.11
N PHE A 4 2.32 -1.87 7.05
CA PHE A 4 3.25 -1.56 5.97
C PHE A 4 2.58 -1.67 4.60
N THR A 5 3.20 -1.10 3.58
CA THR A 5 2.70 -1.22 2.22
C THR A 5 3.27 -2.49 1.59
N PHE A 6 2.38 -3.39 1.18
CA PHE A 6 2.74 -4.63 0.49
C PHE A 6 2.65 -4.40 -1.01
N TYR A 7 3.79 -4.55 -1.68
CA TYR A 7 3.92 -4.36 -3.12
C TYR A 7 3.87 -5.70 -3.87
N ASP A 8 3.42 -5.69 -5.11
CA ASP A 8 3.36 -6.89 -5.95
C ASP A 8 4.75 -7.49 -6.23
N ILE A 9 5.81 -6.69 -6.19
CA ILE A 9 7.18 -7.19 -6.27
C ILE A 9 7.52 -8.13 -5.10
N TYR A 10 6.95 -7.94 -3.91
CA TYR A 10 7.16 -8.85 -2.78
C TYR A 10 6.36 -10.15 -2.92
N TYR A 11 5.25 -10.08 -3.67
CA TYR A 11 4.42 -11.25 -3.93
C TYR A 11 5.05 -12.21 -4.96
N THR A 12 5.84 -11.70 -5.89
CA THR A 12 6.46 -12.51 -6.94
C THR A 12 7.29 -13.67 -6.37
N PRO A 13 8.27 -13.48 -5.47
CA PRO A 13 8.97 -14.58 -4.84
C PRO A 13 8.05 -15.54 -4.07
N LEU A 14 7.09 -14.98 -3.32
CA LEU A 14 6.17 -15.80 -2.53
C LEU A 14 5.36 -16.77 -3.38
N LYS A 15 5.02 -16.38 -4.60
CA LYS A 15 4.25 -17.19 -5.52
C LYS A 15 5.04 -18.40 -6.03
N GLU A 16 6.32 -18.21 -6.31
CA GLU A 16 7.20 -19.24 -6.89
C GLU A 16 7.72 -20.24 -5.85
N LEU A 17 7.99 -19.80 -4.63
CA LEU A 17 8.40 -20.65 -3.51
C LEU A 17 7.29 -21.64 -3.12
N ASP A 18 7.64 -22.80 -2.58
CA ASP A 18 6.66 -23.65 -1.92
C ASP A 18 6.05 -22.96 -0.68
N ASP A 19 5.01 -23.54 -0.08
CA ASP A 19 4.28 -22.87 0.98
C ASP A 19 5.11 -22.66 2.24
N LYS A 20 5.97 -23.61 2.61
CA LYS A 20 6.82 -23.49 3.81
C LYS A 20 7.87 -22.38 3.62
N HIS A 21 8.54 -22.36 2.47
CA HIS A 21 9.54 -21.34 2.16
C HIS A 21 8.90 -19.97 1.95
N ALA A 22 7.72 -19.89 1.34
CA ALA A 22 6.96 -18.64 1.22
C ALA A 22 6.60 -18.07 2.59
N GLY A 23 6.21 -18.91 3.54
CA GLY A 23 5.91 -18.46 4.91
C GLY A 23 7.15 -17.92 5.63
N LYS A 24 8.28 -18.64 5.54
CA LYS A 24 9.57 -18.17 6.08
C LYS A 24 9.99 -16.84 5.45
N PHE A 25 9.93 -16.75 4.12
CA PHE A 25 10.29 -15.56 3.36
C PHE A 25 9.44 -14.34 3.76
N PHE A 26 8.15 -14.53 3.90
CA PHE A 26 7.26 -13.47 4.33
C PHE A 26 7.52 -13.04 5.79
N ARG A 27 7.87 -13.99 6.67
CA ARG A 27 8.28 -13.68 8.04
C ARG A 27 9.54 -12.82 8.07
N MET A 28 10.51 -13.13 7.21
CA MET A 28 11.72 -12.33 7.07
C MET A 28 11.43 -10.91 6.58
N ILE A 29 10.51 -10.74 5.61
CA ILE A 29 10.05 -9.41 5.19
C ILE A 29 9.48 -8.64 6.38
N CYS A 30 8.60 -9.27 7.16
CA CYS A 30 7.99 -8.64 8.34
C CYS A 30 9.05 -8.24 9.38
N ASP A 31 9.99 -9.14 9.68
CA ASP A 31 11.05 -8.91 10.66
C ASP A 31 11.99 -7.78 10.22
N PHE A 32 12.35 -7.75 8.93
CA PHE A 32 13.14 -6.67 8.36
C PHE A 32 12.45 -5.31 8.45
N LEU A 33 11.17 -5.26 8.13
CA LEU A 33 10.37 -4.03 8.20
C LEU A 33 10.11 -3.56 9.65
N ASP A 34 10.09 -4.49 10.61
CA ASP A 34 10.04 -4.18 12.05
C ASP A 34 11.42 -3.75 12.61
N GLY A 35 12.46 -3.70 11.78
CA GLY A 35 13.80 -3.23 12.14
C GLY A 35 14.71 -4.29 12.73
N LYS A 36 14.31 -5.56 12.68
CA LYS A 36 15.18 -6.65 13.08
C LYS A 36 16.28 -6.88 12.03
N GLN A 37 17.41 -7.36 12.49
CA GLN A 37 18.47 -7.81 11.61
C GLN A 37 18.04 -9.16 11.01
N VAL A 38 17.99 -9.23 9.69
CA VAL A 38 17.72 -10.46 8.95
C VAL A 38 19.02 -10.89 8.28
N THR A 39 19.51 -12.06 8.65
CA THR A 39 20.64 -12.71 8.01
C THR A 39 20.13 -13.94 7.27
N ILE A 40 20.52 -14.09 6.02
CA ILE A 40 20.31 -15.31 5.26
C ILE A 40 21.59 -16.10 5.38
N ASP A 41 21.51 -17.25 5.99
CA ASP A 41 22.65 -18.17 6.19
C ASP A 41 22.33 -19.50 5.49
N ALA A 42 22.49 -19.49 4.16
CA ALA A 42 22.24 -20.68 3.35
C ALA A 42 23.22 -21.83 3.64
N GLU A 43 24.40 -21.52 4.22
CA GLU A 43 25.38 -22.55 4.56
C GLU A 43 24.98 -23.33 5.82
N ASN A 44 24.30 -22.68 6.74
CA ASN A 44 23.89 -23.26 8.02
C ASN A 44 22.39 -23.62 8.10
N ASP A 45 21.55 -23.06 7.24
CA ASP A 45 20.14 -23.41 7.12
C ASP A 45 19.90 -24.21 5.83
N ALA A 46 19.97 -25.53 5.92
CA ALA A 46 19.73 -26.44 4.80
C ALA A 46 18.35 -26.31 4.14
N GLU A 47 17.45 -25.52 4.75
CA GLU A 47 16.14 -25.21 4.21
C GLU A 47 16.14 -23.94 3.35
N ILE A 48 17.25 -23.16 3.33
CA ILE A 48 17.38 -21.98 2.48
C ILE A 48 18.08 -22.40 1.19
N SER A 49 17.36 -22.34 0.09
CA SER A 49 17.90 -22.60 -1.25
C SER A 49 18.61 -21.37 -1.81
N SER A 50 19.53 -21.58 -2.77
CA SER A 50 20.12 -20.48 -3.56
C SER A 50 19.08 -19.61 -4.25
N GLU A 51 17.93 -20.18 -4.59
CA GLU A 51 16.79 -19.47 -5.16
C GLU A 51 16.17 -18.49 -4.16
N PHE A 52 16.08 -18.88 -2.90
CA PHE A 52 15.59 -18.03 -1.82
C PHE A 52 16.49 -16.80 -1.60
N GLU A 53 17.82 -16.97 -1.67
CA GLU A 53 18.79 -15.87 -1.60
C GLU A 53 18.60 -14.89 -2.76
N LEU A 54 18.49 -15.39 -3.99
CA LEU A 54 18.27 -14.58 -5.18
C LEU A 54 16.98 -13.76 -5.08
N TYR A 55 15.91 -14.36 -4.58
CA TYR A 55 14.67 -13.64 -4.34
C TYR A 55 14.83 -12.55 -3.29
N TRP A 56 15.56 -12.82 -2.22
CA TRP A 56 15.82 -11.81 -1.20
C TRP A 56 16.64 -10.65 -1.76
N GLU A 57 17.70 -10.93 -2.47
CA GLU A 57 18.53 -9.91 -3.12
C GLU A 57 17.71 -9.03 -4.05
N SER A 58 16.78 -9.63 -4.80
CA SER A 58 15.93 -8.90 -5.76
C SER A 58 15.02 -7.86 -5.13
N ILE A 59 14.61 -8.04 -3.87
CA ILE A 59 13.68 -7.14 -3.18
C ILE A 59 14.31 -6.34 -2.04
N SER A 60 15.49 -6.72 -1.56
CA SER A 60 16.13 -6.14 -0.36
C SER A 60 16.36 -4.64 -0.48
N SER A 61 16.79 -4.17 -1.65
CA SER A 61 17.00 -2.74 -1.90
C SER A 61 15.71 -1.92 -1.83
N ASP A 62 14.61 -2.46 -2.34
CA ASP A 62 13.29 -1.82 -2.29
C ASP A 62 12.72 -1.84 -0.85
N LEU A 63 12.93 -2.93 -0.12
CA LEU A 63 12.60 -3.03 1.31
C LEU A 63 13.37 -2.01 2.14
N GLU A 64 14.67 -1.86 1.85
CA GLU A 64 15.52 -0.90 2.56
C GLU A 64 15.10 0.55 2.26
N ALA A 65 14.81 0.88 1.00
CA ALA A 65 14.30 2.19 0.60
C ALA A 65 12.98 2.50 1.32
N TYR A 66 12.07 1.52 1.40
CA TYR A 66 10.82 1.66 2.13
C TYR A 66 11.05 1.89 3.62
N ARG A 67 11.92 1.13 4.25
CA ARG A 67 12.28 1.27 5.68
C ARG A 67 12.89 2.65 5.98
N LYS A 68 13.84 3.11 5.16
CA LYS A 68 14.46 4.45 5.29
C LYS A 68 13.46 5.59 5.13
N SER A 69 12.44 5.41 4.30
CA SER A 69 11.38 6.41 4.11
C SER A 69 10.36 6.48 5.26
N ALA A 70 10.55 5.68 6.31
CA ALA A 70 9.61 5.52 7.42
C ALA A 70 8.18 5.20 6.97
N GLY A 71 8.05 4.40 5.91
CA GLY A 71 6.77 3.98 5.34
C GLY A 71 6.07 5.06 4.51
N LYS A 72 6.74 6.18 4.20
CA LYS A 72 6.27 7.15 3.22
C LYS A 72 6.58 6.64 1.82
N SER A 73 5.83 7.11 0.82
CA SER A 73 6.09 6.77 -0.57
C SER A 73 7.53 7.07 -0.95
N CYS A 74 8.29 6.02 -1.22
CA CYS A 74 9.69 6.08 -1.69
C CYS A 74 9.77 6.00 -3.23
N GLY A 75 8.67 6.28 -3.93
CA GLY A 75 8.57 6.15 -5.38
C GLY A 75 8.15 4.76 -5.86
N LEU A 76 8.10 3.76 -4.97
CA LEU A 76 7.62 2.41 -5.29
C LEU A 76 6.15 2.42 -5.72
N ASP A 77 5.32 3.28 -5.12
CA ASP A 77 3.90 3.42 -5.45
C ASP A 77 3.62 3.77 -6.92
N LYS A 78 4.60 4.36 -7.61
CA LYS A 78 4.51 4.69 -9.04
C LYS A 78 4.89 3.52 -9.94
N ARG A 79 5.66 2.56 -9.40
CA ARG A 79 6.21 1.43 -10.16
C ARG A 79 5.41 0.16 -9.97
N TYR A 80 4.88 -0.04 -8.77
CA TYR A 80 4.29 -1.30 -8.33
C TYR A 80 2.86 -1.15 -7.84
N LYS A 81 2.03 -2.16 -8.08
CA LYS A 81 0.73 -2.26 -7.42
C LYS A 81 0.95 -2.54 -5.95
N HIS A 82 0.10 -1.98 -5.11
CA HIS A 82 0.28 -2.10 -3.68
C HIS A 82 -1.04 -1.96 -2.90
N PHE A 83 -1.03 -2.47 -1.68
CA PHE A 83 -2.09 -2.26 -0.71
C PHE A 83 -1.52 -2.23 0.72
N PRO A 84 -2.22 -1.63 1.69
CA PRO A 84 -1.78 -1.63 3.07
C PRO A 84 -1.92 -3.04 3.68
N PHE A 85 -0.80 -3.63 4.11
CA PHE A 85 -0.81 -4.86 4.88
C PHE A 85 -1.01 -4.51 6.37
N LEU A 86 -2.24 -4.71 6.84
CA LEU A 86 -2.68 -4.24 8.15
C LEU A 86 -2.11 -5.12 9.28
N PRO A 87 -1.94 -4.58 10.50
CA PRO A 87 -1.54 -5.36 11.67
C PRO A 87 -2.45 -6.54 11.94
N PHE A 88 -3.71 -6.45 11.53
CA PHE A 88 -4.68 -7.52 11.63
C PHE A 88 -4.29 -8.75 10.79
N TYR A 89 -3.77 -8.56 9.57
CA TYR A 89 -3.27 -9.66 8.73
C TYR A 89 -1.98 -10.25 9.29
N GLN A 90 -1.09 -9.39 9.81
CA GLN A 90 0.13 -9.82 10.47
C GLN A 90 -0.18 -10.68 11.69
N LYS A 91 -1.17 -10.26 12.51
CA LYS A 91 -1.61 -11.05 13.65
C LYS A 91 -2.18 -12.40 13.23
N ALA A 92 -3.00 -12.45 12.17
CA ALA A 92 -3.49 -13.71 11.64
C ALA A 92 -2.33 -14.63 11.23
N PHE A 93 -1.33 -14.10 10.54
CA PHE A 93 -0.14 -14.82 10.13
C PHE A 93 0.66 -15.40 11.31
N THR A 94 0.72 -14.72 12.46
CA THR A 94 1.46 -15.25 13.64
C THR A 94 0.84 -16.49 14.28
N TYR A 95 -0.42 -16.80 13.98
CA TYR A 95 -1.08 -18.02 14.46
C TYR A 95 -0.92 -19.21 13.54
N LEU A 96 -0.27 -19.03 12.40
CA LEU A 96 -0.09 -20.04 11.38
C LEU A 96 1.34 -20.62 11.44
N SER A 97 1.48 -21.89 11.12
CA SER A 97 2.78 -22.48 10.79
C SER A 97 3.39 -21.83 9.56
N ASP A 98 4.66 -22.06 9.28
CA ASP A 98 5.29 -21.50 8.09
C ASP A 98 4.57 -21.94 6.80
N SER A 99 4.19 -23.20 6.70
CA SER A 99 3.46 -23.71 5.53
C SER A 99 2.07 -23.07 5.37
N GLU A 100 1.28 -23.01 6.43
CA GLU A 100 -0.03 -22.37 6.40
C GLU A 100 0.08 -20.85 6.20
N GLY A 101 1.11 -20.23 6.79
CA GLY A 101 1.44 -18.82 6.59
C GLY A 101 1.78 -18.52 5.15
N GLY A 102 2.56 -19.37 4.49
CA GLY A 102 2.85 -19.27 3.07
C GLY A 102 1.60 -19.37 2.21
N THR A 103 0.77 -20.39 2.45
CA THR A 103 -0.53 -20.52 1.79
C THR A 103 -1.40 -19.27 2.00
N PHE A 104 -1.46 -18.75 3.23
CA PHE A 104 -2.23 -17.56 3.57
C PHE A 104 -1.78 -16.32 2.81
N VAL A 105 -0.47 -16.03 2.77
CA VAL A 105 0.03 -14.84 2.07
C VAL A 105 -0.08 -14.96 0.57
N LYS A 106 0.07 -16.18 0.01
CA LYS A 106 -0.20 -16.45 -1.41
C LYS A 106 -1.66 -16.20 -1.76
N MET A 107 -2.61 -16.64 -0.92
CA MET A 107 -4.05 -16.37 -1.10
C MET A 107 -4.32 -14.86 -1.11
N ILE A 108 -3.73 -14.11 -0.18
CA ILE A 108 -3.88 -12.64 -0.13
C ILE A 108 -3.31 -12.01 -1.40
N GLY A 109 -2.11 -12.36 -1.80
CA GLY A 109 -1.45 -11.82 -3.00
C GLY A 109 -2.26 -12.12 -4.27
N ALA A 110 -2.69 -13.37 -4.47
CA ALA A 110 -3.52 -13.76 -5.61
C ALA A 110 -4.85 -12.99 -5.63
N TYR A 111 -5.48 -12.82 -4.46
CA TYR A 111 -6.72 -12.07 -4.35
C TYR A 111 -6.56 -10.59 -4.67
N MET A 112 -5.50 -9.96 -4.19
CA MET A 112 -5.27 -8.52 -4.34
C MET A 112 -4.69 -8.15 -5.70
N PHE A 113 -3.73 -8.90 -6.20
CA PHE A 113 -2.99 -8.54 -7.42
C PHE A 113 -3.48 -9.24 -8.68
N GLU A 114 -3.95 -10.48 -8.56
CA GLU A 114 -4.39 -11.30 -9.71
C GLU A 114 -5.91 -11.40 -9.84
N ASN A 115 -6.68 -10.83 -8.90
CA ASN A 115 -8.15 -10.96 -8.82
C ASN A 115 -8.64 -12.41 -8.70
N LYS A 116 -7.80 -13.32 -8.23
CA LYS A 116 -8.17 -14.71 -8.01
C LYS A 116 -8.72 -14.90 -6.60
N ALA A 117 -9.99 -15.28 -6.49
CA ALA A 117 -10.55 -15.68 -5.22
C ALA A 117 -9.96 -17.05 -4.82
N PRO A 118 -9.52 -17.23 -3.56
CA PRO A 118 -9.06 -18.54 -3.11
C PRO A 118 -10.21 -19.54 -3.18
N THR A 119 -9.93 -20.71 -3.71
CA THR A 119 -10.82 -21.86 -3.62
C THR A 119 -10.85 -22.35 -2.19
N LYS A 120 -11.96 -22.98 -1.78
CA LYS A 120 -12.06 -23.59 -0.47
C LYS A 120 -10.90 -24.60 -0.32
N ALA A 121 -9.93 -24.23 0.51
CA ALA A 121 -8.82 -25.09 0.89
C ALA A 121 -9.07 -25.58 2.33
N ASP A 122 -8.67 -26.79 2.64
CA ASP A 122 -8.68 -27.27 4.01
C ASP A 122 -7.53 -26.59 4.78
N GLY A 123 -7.82 -26.23 6.03
CA GLY A 123 -6.80 -25.68 6.92
C GLY A 123 -7.07 -24.25 7.42
N ASP A 124 -6.22 -23.85 8.36
CA ASP A 124 -6.38 -22.56 9.05
C ASP A 124 -6.06 -21.37 8.15
N ALA A 125 -5.21 -21.53 7.13
CA ALA A 125 -4.93 -20.47 6.16
C ALA A 125 -6.20 -19.91 5.51
N PHE A 126 -7.10 -20.78 5.03
CA PHE A 126 -8.36 -20.36 4.43
C PHE A 126 -9.33 -19.75 5.45
N LYS A 127 -9.38 -20.29 6.65
CA LYS A 127 -10.17 -19.73 7.76
C LYS A 127 -9.72 -18.29 8.08
N TYR A 128 -8.41 -18.05 8.24
CA TYR A 128 -7.90 -16.72 8.52
C TYR A 128 -8.05 -15.78 7.32
N PHE A 129 -7.93 -16.27 6.08
CA PHE A 129 -8.25 -15.49 4.90
C PHE A 129 -9.70 -14.98 4.94
N ASN A 130 -10.67 -15.84 5.26
CA ASN A 130 -12.07 -15.44 5.34
C ASN A 130 -12.33 -14.41 6.45
N ILE A 131 -11.64 -14.53 7.60
CA ILE A 131 -11.69 -13.53 8.66
C ILE A 131 -11.17 -12.18 8.16
N CYS A 132 -10.12 -12.18 7.32
CA CYS A 132 -9.52 -10.98 6.76
C CYS A 132 -10.29 -10.40 5.56
N LYS A 133 -11.12 -11.20 4.90
CA LYS A 133 -11.72 -10.93 3.60
C LYS A 133 -12.39 -9.56 3.52
N ARG A 134 -13.21 -9.19 4.49
CA ARG A 134 -13.88 -7.88 4.48
C ARG A 134 -12.90 -6.71 4.38
N LYS A 135 -11.79 -6.76 5.11
CA LYS A 135 -10.75 -5.72 5.06
C LYS A 135 -9.96 -5.74 3.76
N LEU A 136 -9.75 -6.93 3.20
CA LEU A 136 -9.14 -7.07 1.88
C LEU A 136 -10.05 -6.50 0.79
N ASP A 137 -11.37 -6.73 0.85
CA ASP A 137 -12.35 -6.17 -0.08
C ASP A 137 -12.34 -4.63 -0.04
N GLU A 138 -12.34 -4.03 1.16
CA GLU A 138 -12.21 -2.58 1.34
C GLU A 138 -10.92 -2.03 0.72
N SER A 139 -9.79 -2.72 0.93
CA SER A 139 -8.49 -2.33 0.37
C SER A 139 -8.45 -2.48 -1.15
N LYS A 140 -9.02 -3.56 -1.68
CA LYS A 140 -9.12 -3.81 -3.11
C LYS A 140 -9.96 -2.76 -3.82
N GLN A 141 -11.08 -2.38 -3.24
CA GLN A 141 -11.93 -1.31 -3.78
C GLN A 141 -11.19 0.03 -3.83
N ARG A 142 -10.41 0.37 -2.77
CA ARG A 142 -9.59 1.59 -2.76
C ARG A 142 -8.53 1.56 -3.85
N MET A 143 -7.84 0.43 -4.04
CA MET A 143 -6.84 0.23 -5.09
C MET A 143 -7.46 0.41 -6.48
N GLN A 144 -8.63 -0.16 -6.74
CA GLN A 144 -9.35 -0.02 -8.00
C GLN A 144 -9.83 1.42 -8.25
N ASN A 145 -10.32 2.09 -7.21
CA ASN A 145 -10.76 3.49 -7.32
C ASN A 145 -9.58 4.43 -7.56
N GLY A 146 -8.43 4.17 -6.95
CA GLY A 146 -7.19 4.91 -7.19
C GLY A 146 -6.70 4.78 -8.65
N ALA A 147 -6.83 3.59 -9.24
CA ALA A 147 -6.45 3.34 -10.64
C ALA A 147 -7.37 4.03 -11.66
N LYS A 148 -8.63 4.33 -11.30
CA LYS A 148 -9.58 5.04 -12.19
C LYS A 148 -9.37 6.55 -12.28
N GLY A 149 -8.36 7.10 -11.66
CA GLY A 149 -8.03 8.52 -11.67
C GLY A 149 -8.39 9.23 -10.37
N GLY A 150 -7.41 9.92 -9.82
CA GLY A 150 -7.57 10.75 -8.64
C GLY A 150 -8.52 11.92 -8.89
N ARG A 151 -8.86 12.62 -7.81
CA ARG A 151 -9.69 13.84 -7.81
C ARG A 151 -9.29 14.76 -8.97
N PRO A 152 -10.25 15.23 -9.81
CA PRO A 152 -9.95 16.18 -10.87
C PRO A 152 -9.10 17.33 -10.32
N LYS A 153 -8.00 17.67 -11.00
CA LYS A 153 -7.22 18.86 -10.63
C LYS A 153 -8.20 20.03 -10.61
N LYS A 154 -8.39 20.65 -9.43
CA LYS A 154 -9.06 21.95 -9.37
C LYS A 154 -8.33 22.84 -10.38
N ASN A 155 -9.00 23.22 -11.47
CA ASN A 155 -8.49 24.26 -12.35
C ASN A 155 -8.24 25.45 -11.43
N LYS A 156 -6.97 25.76 -11.22
CA LYS A 156 -6.58 27.07 -10.72
C LYS A 156 -6.86 28.02 -11.89
N ASN A 157 -8.09 28.51 -11.98
CA ASN A 157 -8.34 29.69 -12.79
C ASN A 157 -7.34 30.75 -12.30
N PRO A 158 -6.54 31.36 -13.20
CA PRO A 158 -5.72 32.49 -12.80
C PRO A 158 -6.66 33.54 -12.17
N PRO A 159 -6.19 34.33 -11.21
CA PRO A 159 -6.98 35.41 -10.65
C PRO A 159 -7.45 36.26 -11.83
N GLN A 160 -8.75 36.46 -11.99
CA GLN A 160 -9.27 37.47 -12.89
C GLN A 160 -8.72 38.80 -12.37
N GLU A 161 -7.83 39.38 -13.19
CA GLU A 161 -7.36 40.74 -13.01
C GLU A 161 -8.57 41.65 -12.89
N GLY A 162 -8.51 42.50 -11.89
CA GLY A 162 -9.57 43.30 -11.37
C GLY A 162 -10.36 44.09 -12.41
N HIS A 163 -11.64 43.90 -12.35
CA HIS A 163 -12.57 44.93 -12.80
C HIS A 163 -12.50 46.07 -11.79
N VAL A 164 -11.77 47.11 -12.12
CA VAL A 164 -11.78 48.37 -11.37
C VAL A 164 -13.13 49.02 -11.62
N PRO A 165 -13.94 49.23 -10.61
CA PRO A 165 -15.16 50.03 -10.83
C PRO A 165 -14.77 51.44 -11.10
N GLU A 166 -15.12 51.92 -12.31
CA GLU A 166 -15.07 53.30 -12.70
C GLU A 166 -15.83 54.20 -11.70
N LYS A 167 -15.10 55.13 -11.11
CA LYS A 167 -15.69 56.14 -10.25
C LYS A 167 -16.57 57.04 -11.13
N CYS A 168 -17.87 56.94 -10.92
CA CYS A 168 -18.83 57.89 -11.44
C CYS A 168 -18.79 59.15 -10.57
N ASP A 169 -18.01 60.15 -11.03
CA ASP A 169 -18.11 61.49 -10.56
C ASP A 169 -19.39 62.11 -11.14
N THR A 170 -20.38 62.28 -10.32
CA THR A 170 -21.48 63.21 -10.63
C THR A 170 -21.59 64.24 -9.51
N PHE A 171 -20.91 65.35 -9.78
CA PHE A 171 -21.21 66.63 -9.19
C PHE A 171 -22.63 67.07 -9.59
N ALA A 172 -23.47 67.34 -8.63
CA ALA A 172 -24.63 68.23 -8.82
C ALA A 172 -24.87 69.01 -7.53
N ARG A 173 -24.30 70.20 -7.65
CA ARG A 173 -24.65 71.36 -6.82
C ARG A 173 -26.10 71.77 -7.07
N LYS A 174 -26.87 71.93 -6.07
CA LYS A 174 -27.99 72.91 -6.07
C LYS A 174 -28.11 73.59 -4.73
N GLU A 175 -27.76 74.84 -4.76
CA GLU A 175 -28.15 75.86 -3.80
C GLU A 175 -29.64 76.13 -3.89
N ASN A 176 -30.10 76.73 -2.90
CA ASN A 176 -31.28 77.58 -2.65
C ASN A 176 -32.16 76.97 -1.58
N GLY A 177 -32.55 77.71 -0.56
CA GLY A 177 -32.64 79.12 -0.25
C GLY A 177 -33.86 79.31 0.60
N ASN A 178 -33.68 79.99 1.66
CA ASN A 178 -34.56 80.94 2.28
C ASN A 178 -35.93 80.58 2.90
N HIS A 179 -36.11 81.23 4.05
CA HIS A 179 -37.28 81.81 4.67
C HIS A 179 -38.05 80.89 5.67
N SER A 180 -38.16 81.17 6.89
CA SER A 180 -38.56 82.32 7.73
C SER A 180 -38.31 81.94 9.16
#